data_fab7857fc179bc9270c4ac73acd79d6f
#
_entry.id   fab7857fc179bc9270c4ac73acd79d6f
#
_cell.length_a   1.000
_cell.length_b   1.000
_cell.length_c   1.000
_cell.angle_alpha   90.00
_cell.angle_beta   90.00
_cell.angle_gamma   90.00
#
_symmetry.space_group_name_H-M   'P 1'
#
loop_
_entity.id
_entity.type
_entity.pdbx_description
1 polymer ?
#
loop_
_entity_poly.entity_id
_entity_poly.type
_entity_poly.pdbx_seq_one_letter_code
_entity_poly.pdbx_strand_id
1 'polypeptide(L)'
;RLAKKYYSFKEDLEILQNELKINPHSGVDLGNGLRKVRMAIKSKGRGKSHGARVITYILLISENESEINLLTIYDKAERENISKEEIEEITKTI
;
A
#
# COMPACT_ATOMS: atom_id res chain seq x y z
N ARG A 1 -8.05 -3.46 -11.82
CA ARG A 1 -7.09 -3.24 -12.90
C ARG A 1 -5.82 -4.06 -12.75
N LEU A 2 -5.14 -3.94 -11.61
CA LEU A 2 -3.97 -4.77 -11.33
C LEU A 2 -4.36 -6.24 -11.19
N ALA A 3 -5.54 -6.51 -10.70
CA ALA A 3 -6.03 -7.88 -10.58
C ALA A 3 -6.22 -8.56 -11.93
N LYS A 4 -6.53 -7.79 -12.96
CA LYS A 4 -6.64 -8.34 -14.32
C LYS A 4 -5.27 -8.54 -14.96
N LYS A 5 -4.33 -7.64 -14.67
CA LYS A 5 -2.99 -7.69 -15.24
C LYS A 5 -2.14 -8.77 -14.59
N TYR A 6 -2.29 -8.97 -13.28
CA TYR A 6 -1.49 -9.93 -12.52
C TYR A 6 -2.39 -10.92 -11.81
N TYR A 7 -2.36 -12.19 -12.22
CA TYR A 7 -3.26 -13.21 -11.67
C TYR A 7 -3.02 -13.47 -10.17
N SER A 8 -1.84 -13.19 -9.66
CA SER A 8 -1.52 -13.38 -8.23
C SER A 8 -1.92 -12.20 -7.35
N PHE A 9 -2.47 -11.13 -7.93
CA PHE A 9 -2.70 -9.88 -7.21
C PHE A 9 -3.56 -10.04 -5.95
N LYS A 10 -4.65 -10.78 -6.05
CA LYS A 10 -5.57 -10.97 -4.91
C LYS A 10 -4.87 -11.66 -3.75
N GLU A 11 -4.10 -12.70 -4.04
CA GLU A 11 -3.34 -13.41 -3.03
C GLU A 11 -2.23 -12.53 -2.44
N ASP A 12 -1.56 -11.78 -3.31
CA ASP A 12 -0.49 -10.87 -2.89
C ASP A 12 -1.04 -9.80 -1.95
N LEU A 13 -2.24 -9.30 -2.22
CA LEU A 13 -2.88 -8.31 -1.37
C LEU A 13 -3.23 -8.89 0.00
N GLU A 14 -3.70 -10.14 0.04
CA GLU A 14 -3.99 -10.82 1.30
C GLU A 14 -2.73 -10.98 2.16
N ILE A 15 -1.62 -11.33 1.53
CA ILE A 15 -0.32 -11.46 2.21
C ILE A 15 0.08 -10.11 2.81
N LEU A 16 -0.05 -9.04 2.03
CA LEU A 16 0.26 -7.70 2.52
C LEU A 16 -0.61 -7.31 3.70
N GLN A 17 -1.91 -7.58 3.62
CA GLN A 17 -2.84 -7.26 4.71
C GLN A 17 -2.45 -7.97 6.00
N ASN A 18 -2.00 -9.22 5.91
CA ASN A 18 -1.53 -9.97 7.07
C ASN A 18 -0.24 -9.41 7.62
N GLU A 19 0.68 -8.99 6.76
CA GLU A 19 1.93 -8.33 7.18
C GLU A 19 1.63 -7.03 7.93
N LEU A 20 0.67 -6.26 7.44
CA LEU A 20 0.30 -4.97 8.06
C LEU A 20 -0.39 -5.16 9.41
N LYS A 21 -1.08 -6.27 9.62
CA LYS A 21 -1.65 -6.59 10.92
C LYS A 21 -0.57 -6.80 11.97
N ILE A 22 0.55 -7.37 11.57
CA ILE A 22 1.69 -7.62 12.44
C ILE A 22 2.51 -6.35 12.63
N ASN A 23 2.74 -5.61 11.53
CA ASN A 23 3.55 -4.40 11.56
C ASN A 23 2.86 -3.27 10.77
N PRO A 24 1.94 -2.53 11.41
CA PRO A 24 1.20 -1.46 10.72
C PRO A 24 2.07 -0.26 10.32
N HIS A 25 3.27 -0.16 10.89
CA HIS A 25 4.19 0.94 10.58
C HIS A 25 5.24 0.56 9.55
N SER A 26 4.99 -0.48 8.74
CA SER A 26 5.88 -0.85 7.64
C SER A 26 5.95 0.25 6.60
N GLY A 27 7.07 0.28 5.88
CA GLY A 27 7.23 1.18 4.75
C GLY A 27 7.78 2.54 5.12
N VAL A 28 7.66 3.46 4.19
CA VAL A 28 8.18 4.82 4.32
C VAL A 28 7.11 5.76 4.85
N ASP A 29 7.42 6.49 5.90
CA ASP A 29 6.51 7.46 6.49
C ASP A 29 6.39 8.68 5.58
N LEU A 30 5.16 9.00 5.17
CA LEU A 30 4.86 10.16 4.34
C LEU A 30 4.30 11.33 5.15
N GLY A 31 4.15 11.14 6.45
CA GLY A 31 3.56 12.15 7.34
C GLY A 31 2.05 12.00 7.46
N ASN A 32 1.47 12.58 8.50
CA ASN A 32 0.02 12.61 8.74
C ASN A 32 -0.66 11.23 8.75
N GLY A 33 0.06 10.21 9.21
CA GLY A 33 -0.47 8.85 9.25
C GLY A 33 -0.39 8.10 7.94
N LEU A 34 0.20 8.69 6.92
CA LEU A 34 0.33 8.09 5.60
C LEU A 34 1.67 7.36 5.46
N ARG A 35 1.66 6.22 4.82
CA ARG A 35 2.87 5.44 4.57
C ARG A 35 2.84 4.84 3.16
N LYS A 36 4.01 4.65 2.61
CA LYS A 36 4.18 3.99 1.31
C LYS A 36 4.81 2.62 1.54
N VAL A 37 4.10 1.57 1.19
CA VAL A 37 4.50 0.19 1.47
C VAL A 37 4.76 -0.56 0.16
N ARG A 38 5.82 -1.36 0.15
CA ARG A 38 6.13 -2.22 -1.00
C ARG A 38 5.31 -3.50 -0.90
N MET A 39 4.80 -3.94 -2.04
CA MET A 39 4.06 -5.20 -2.13
C MET A 39 4.63 -6.05 -3.25
N ALA A 40 5.01 -7.29 -2.95
CA ALA A 40 5.46 -8.21 -3.97
C ALA A 40 4.28 -8.66 -4.84
N ILE A 41 4.52 -8.80 -6.14
CA ILE A 41 3.55 -9.41 -7.06
C ILE A 41 4.21 -10.70 -7.54
N LYS A 42 3.73 -11.84 -7.03
CA LYS A 42 4.32 -13.15 -7.30
C LYS A 42 4.42 -13.46 -8.78
N SER A 43 3.41 -13.11 -9.54
CA SER A 43 3.41 -13.37 -10.98
C SER A 43 4.47 -12.60 -11.75
N LYS A 44 5.07 -11.56 -11.15
CA LYS A 44 6.22 -10.87 -11.74
C LYS A 44 7.52 -11.61 -11.47
N GLY A 45 7.60 -12.36 -10.36
CA GLY A 45 8.79 -13.12 -9.98
C GLY A 45 9.98 -12.27 -9.59
N ARG A 46 9.79 -11.03 -9.17
CA ARG A 46 10.89 -10.09 -8.91
C ARG A 46 10.94 -9.51 -7.50
N GLY A 47 10.10 -10.01 -6.61
CA GLY A 47 10.09 -9.56 -5.22
C GLY A 47 9.45 -8.19 -5.03
N LYS A 48 9.59 -7.65 -3.82
CA LYS A 48 8.90 -6.42 -3.42
C LYS A 48 9.38 -5.16 -4.16
N SER A 49 10.66 -5.12 -4.50
CA SER A 49 11.22 -3.91 -5.14
C SER A 49 10.66 -3.66 -6.54
N HIS A 50 10.18 -4.70 -7.22
CA HIS A 50 9.62 -4.62 -8.56
C HIS A 50 8.12 -4.87 -8.61
N GLY A 51 7.48 -4.94 -7.46
CA GLY A 51 6.04 -5.18 -7.37
C GLY A 51 5.23 -3.89 -7.44
N ALA A 52 4.29 -3.76 -6.53
CA ALA A 52 3.45 -2.57 -6.43
C ALA A 52 3.84 -1.73 -5.23
N ARG A 53 3.31 -0.52 -5.20
CA ARG A 53 3.39 0.37 -4.04
C ARG A 53 1.97 0.61 -3.55
N VAL A 54 1.79 0.58 -2.24
CA VAL A 54 0.50 0.77 -1.61
C VAL A 54 0.60 1.96 -0.66
N ILE A 55 -0.31 2.91 -0.80
CA ILE A 55 -0.39 4.03 0.14
C ILE A 55 -1.40 3.64 1.21
N THR A 56 -0.97 3.62 2.46
CA THR A 56 -1.80 3.28 3.61
C THR A 56 -2.01 4.49 4.50
N TYR A 57 -3.13 4.46 5.24
CA TYR A 57 -3.45 5.49 6.22
C TYR A 57 -3.81 4.79 7.53
N ILE A 58 -3.13 5.17 8.60
CA ILE A 58 -3.36 4.61 9.92
C ILE A 58 -4.24 5.57 10.71
N LEU A 59 -5.41 5.11 11.12
CA LEU A 59 -6.32 5.86 11.95
C LEU A 59 -6.31 5.25 13.36
N LEU A 60 -5.96 6.05 14.36
CA LEU A 60 -5.99 5.61 15.74
C LEU A 60 -7.41 5.73 16.28
N ILE A 61 -8.00 4.61 16.65
CA ILE A 61 -9.35 4.56 17.23
C ILE A 61 -9.27 4.69 18.74
N SER A 62 -8.25 4.06 19.34
CA SER A 62 -8.01 4.12 20.79
C SER A 62 -6.53 3.83 21.04
N GLU A 63 -6.10 3.84 22.30
CA GLU A 63 -4.71 3.53 22.66
C GLU A 63 -4.23 2.19 22.12
N ASN A 64 -5.12 1.22 22.05
CA ASN A 64 -4.77 -0.15 21.67
C ASN A 64 -5.35 -0.59 20.33
N GLU A 65 -6.10 0.28 19.67
CA GLU A 65 -6.74 -0.05 18.40
C GLU A 65 -6.39 0.95 17.32
N SER A 66 -6.06 0.43 16.16
CA SER A 66 -5.85 1.26 14.97
C SER A 66 -6.49 0.58 13.79
N GLU A 67 -6.85 1.38 12.81
CA GLU A 67 -7.42 0.90 11.55
C GLU A 67 -6.49 1.32 10.43
N ILE A 68 -6.18 0.37 9.55
CA ILE A 68 -5.30 0.63 8.41
C ILE A 68 -6.17 0.65 7.16
N ASN A 69 -6.13 1.76 6.45
CA ASN A 69 -6.86 1.92 5.21
C ASN A 69 -5.90 1.89 4.03
N LEU A 70 -6.19 1.06 3.04
CA LEU A 70 -5.41 1.00 1.80
C LEU A 70 -6.03 2.02 0.85
N LEU A 71 -5.34 3.13 0.62
CA LEU A 71 -5.89 4.24 -0.14
C LEU A 71 -5.72 4.09 -1.65
N THR A 72 -4.56 3.65 -2.07
CA THR A 72 -4.30 3.45 -3.50
C THR A 72 -3.15 2.46 -3.69
N ILE A 73 -3.14 1.83 -4.85
CA ILE A 73 -2.11 0.86 -5.23
C ILE A 73 -1.68 1.20 -6.65
N TYR A 74 -0.39 1.26 -6.89
CA TYR A 74 0.13 1.46 -8.24
C TYR A 74 1.27 0.51 -8.54
N ASP A 75 1.41 0.16 -9.81
CA ASP A 75 2.47 -0.71 -10.30
C ASP A 75 3.76 0.08 -10.44
N LYS A 76 4.82 -0.41 -9.80
CA LYS A 76 6.14 0.23 -9.88
C LYS A 76 6.63 0.35 -11.33
N ALA A 77 6.28 -0.60 -12.19
CA ALA A 77 6.68 -0.58 -13.60
C ALA A 77 5.97 0.51 -14.40
N GLU A 78 4.77 0.89 -13.99
CA GLU A 78 3.99 1.92 -14.70
C GLU A 78 4.30 3.32 -14.20
N ARG A 79 4.65 3.47 -12.93
CA ARG A 79 5.06 4.75 -12.38
C ARG A 79 5.99 4.52 -11.21
N GLU A 80 7.02 5.33 -11.14
CA GLU A 80 8.06 5.18 -10.14
C GLU A 80 7.63 5.69 -8.77
N ASN A 81 6.82 6.73 -8.77
CA ASN A 81 6.45 7.40 -7.54
C ASN A 81 5.07 8.05 -7.65
N ILE A 82 4.51 8.39 -6.49
CA ILE A 82 3.26 9.14 -6.44
C ILE A 82 3.59 10.56 -5.99
N SER A 83 2.97 11.55 -6.63
CA SER A 83 3.26 12.94 -6.31
C SER A 83 2.57 13.38 -5.02
N LYS A 84 3.11 14.45 -4.43
CA LYS A 84 2.54 15.03 -3.22
C LYS A 84 1.11 15.51 -3.45
N GLU A 85 0.86 16.08 -4.63
CA GLU A 85 -0.47 16.55 -5.02
C GLU A 85 -1.47 15.41 -5.12
N GLU A 86 -1.05 14.27 -5.65
CA GLU A 86 -1.91 13.10 -5.74
C GLU A 86 -2.26 12.56 -4.36
N ILE A 87 -1.29 12.55 -3.45
CA ILE A 87 -1.51 12.12 -2.08
C ILE A 87 -2.51 13.05 -1.39
N GLU A 88 -2.38 14.35 -1.57
CA GLU A 88 -3.30 15.32 -1.01
C GLU A 88 -4.72 15.14 -1.54
N GLU A 89 -4.87 14.85 -2.83
CA GLU A 89 -6.18 14.58 -3.42
C GLU A 89 -6.83 13.35 -2.80
N ILE A 90 -6.06 12.29 -2.61
CA ILE A 90 -6.55 11.06 -2.00
C ILE A 90 -7.00 11.31 -0.56
N THR A 91 -6.21 12.07 0.21
CA THR A 91 -6.53 12.35 1.61
C THR A 91 -7.75 13.24 1.78
N LYS A 92 -8.08 14.06 0.80
CA LYS A 92 -9.29 14.89 0.85
C LYS A 92 -10.57 14.07 0.87
N THR A 93 -10.53 12.84 0.40
CA THR A 93 -11.71 11.97 0.33
C THR A 93 -11.90 11.11 1.58
N ILE A 94 -11.00 11.20 2.53
CA ILE A 94 -11.06 10.39 3.77
C ILE A 94 -11.97 11.00 4.84
#